data_28823094ca2a29b68a4104d1f153547f
#
_entry.id   28823094ca2a29b68a4104d1f153547f
#
_cell.length_a   1.000
_cell.length_b   1.000
_cell.length_c   1.000
_cell.angle_alpha   90.00
_cell.angle_beta   90.00
_cell.angle_gamma   90.00
#
_symmetry.space_group_name_H-M   'P 1'
#
loop_
_entity.id
_entity.type
_entity.pdbx_description
1 polymer ?
#
loop_
_entity_poly.entity_id
_entity_poly.type
_entity_poly.pdbx_seq_one_letter_code
_entity_poly.pdbx_strand_id
1 'polypeptide(L)' 'MHFKNDTDLYRVIVANIKQYREQAELTQVQLAEQAKISISYLSKIEAAGCDKSLSISALNQIANVLGVEISEFFKEV' A
#
# COMPACT_ATOMS: atom_id res chain seq x y z
N MET A 1 -8.02 -11.16 12.15
CA MET A 1 -7.60 -10.94 10.75
C MET A 1 -7.37 -12.27 10.07
N HIS A 2 -8.12 -12.57 9.02
CA HIS A 2 -8.01 -13.84 8.33
C HIS A 2 -8.31 -13.67 6.84
N PHE A 3 -7.38 -14.11 6.00
CA PHE A 3 -7.54 -14.03 4.55
C PHE A 3 -7.53 -15.44 3.96
N LYS A 4 -8.54 -15.74 3.16
CA LYS A 4 -8.69 -17.07 2.57
C LYS A 4 -7.58 -17.39 1.57
N ASN A 5 -7.05 -16.37 0.91
CA ASN A 5 -6.03 -16.54 -0.11
C ASN A 5 -5.24 -15.25 -0.28
N ASP A 6 -4.14 -15.33 -1.02
CA ASP A 6 -3.27 -14.19 -1.21
C ASP A 6 -3.95 -13.06 -2.00
N THR A 7 -4.82 -13.39 -2.92
CA THR A 7 -5.52 -12.38 -3.71
C THR A 7 -6.33 -11.46 -2.80
N ASP A 8 -7.06 -12.02 -1.86
CA ASP A 8 -7.85 -11.23 -0.91
C ASP A 8 -6.93 -10.39 -0.02
N LEU A 9 -5.83 -10.97 0.43
CA LEU A 9 -4.86 -10.26 1.26
C LEU A 9 -4.32 -9.03 0.54
N TYR A 10 -3.83 -9.21 -0.69
CA TYR A 10 -3.24 -8.09 -1.43
C TYR A 10 -4.27 -7.05 -1.79
N ARG A 11 -5.51 -7.46 -2.07
CA ARG A 11 -6.59 -6.53 -2.38
C ARG A 11 -6.84 -5.59 -1.19
N VAL A 12 -6.89 -6.14 0.01
CA VAL A 12 -7.11 -5.35 1.22
C VAL A 12 -5.96 -4.39 1.46
N ILE A 13 -4.73 -4.88 1.35
CA ILE A 13 -3.54 -4.03 1.56
C ILE A 13 -3.53 -2.86 0.58
N VAL A 14 -3.74 -3.15 -0.69
CA VAL A 14 -3.67 -2.13 -1.75
C VAL A 14 -4.78 -1.10 -1.57
N ALA A 15 -5.98 -1.54 -1.24
CA ALA A 15 -7.09 -0.61 -1.01
C ALA A 15 -6.79 0.33 0.15
N ASN A 16 -6.19 -0.20 1.21
CA ASN A 16 -5.84 0.61 2.38
C ASN A 16 -4.72 1.59 2.06
N ILE A 17 -3.70 1.17 1.31
CA ILE A 17 -2.63 2.08 0.89
C ILE A 17 -3.22 3.26 0.12
N LYS A 18 -4.06 2.97 -0.86
CA LYS A 18 -4.66 4.01 -1.68
C LYS A 18 -5.51 4.96 -0.85
N GLN A 19 -6.31 4.41 0.05
CA GLN A 19 -7.19 5.21 0.90
C GLN A 19 -6.39 6.16 1.80
N TYR A 20 -5.36 5.65 2.48
CA TYR A 20 -4.54 6.48 3.35
C TYR A 20 -3.75 7.51 2.55
N ARG A 21 -3.30 7.14 1.35
CA ARG A 21 -2.61 8.10 0.49
C ARG A 21 -3.53 9.26 0.12
N GLU A 22 -4.76 8.95 -0.26
CA GLU A 22 -5.73 9.99 -0.64
C GLU A 22 -6.12 10.85 0.56
N GLN A 23 -6.27 10.25 1.72
CA GLN A 23 -6.55 11.00 2.94
C GLN A 23 -5.42 11.95 3.30
N ALA A 24 -4.19 11.57 3.00
CA ALA A 24 -3.02 12.41 3.24
C ALA A 24 -2.83 13.45 2.13
N GLU A 25 -3.69 13.43 1.13
CA GLU A 25 -3.64 14.36 -0.01
C GLU A 25 -2.32 14.26 -0.77
N LEU A 26 -1.79 13.04 -0.89
CA LEU A 26 -0.57 12.77 -1.64
C LEU A 26 -0.91 12.15 -2.98
N THR A 27 -0.19 12.59 -4.03
CA THR A 27 -0.23 11.90 -5.32
C THR A 27 0.62 10.63 -5.24
N GLN A 28 0.46 9.75 -6.23
CA GLN A 28 1.33 8.56 -6.31
C GLN A 28 2.80 8.97 -6.40
N VAL A 29 3.10 10.01 -7.17
CA VAL A 29 4.48 10.49 -7.32
C VAL A 29 5.02 10.95 -5.97
N GLN A 30 4.25 11.72 -5.23
CA GLN A 30 4.70 12.23 -3.93
C GLN A 30 4.94 11.10 -2.94
N LEU A 31 4.01 10.15 -2.87
CA LEU A 31 4.18 9.02 -1.96
C LEU A 31 5.40 8.18 -2.34
N ALA A 32 5.56 7.90 -3.64
CA ALA A 32 6.69 7.10 -4.10
C ALA A 32 8.02 7.78 -3.75
N GLU A 33 8.12 9.08 -3.98
CA GLU A 33 9.33 9.83 -3.65
C GLU A 33 9.64 9.77 -2.17
N GLN A 34 8.64 10.01 -1.33
CA GLN A 34 8.85 10.04 0.12
C GLN A 34 9.14 8.66 0.68
N ALA A 35 8.53 7.62 0.12
CA ALA A 35 8.75 6.24 0.55
C ALA A 35 10.00 5.62 -0.08
N LYS A 36 10.66 6.33 -0.99
CA LYS A 36 11.87 5.87 -1.68
C LYS A 36 11.64 4.60 -2.48
N ILE A 37 10.49 4.54 -3.14
CA ILE A 37 10.15 3.48 -4.08
C ILE A 37 9.87 4.11 -5.43
N SER A 38 9.91 3.31 -6.50
CA SER A 38 9.67 3.86 -7.83
C SER A 38 8.19 4.15 -8.02
N ILE A 39 7.90 5.17 -8.82
CA ILE A 39 6.51 5.48 -9.18
C ILE A 39 5.89 4.34 -9.95
N SER A 40 6.67 3.67 -10.80
CA SER A 40 6.18 2.49 -11.55
C SER A 40 5.73 1.38 -10.61
N TYR A 41 6.51 1.14 -9.56
CA TYR A 41 6.18 0.12 -8.58
C TYR A 41 4.86 0.44 -7.86
N LEU A 42 4.73 1.67 -7.36
CA LEU A 42 3.52 2.08 -6.64
C LEU A 42 2.30 2.08 -7.56
N SER A 43 2.45 2.61 -8.76
CA SER A 43 1.38 2.68 -9.74
C SER A 43 0.88 1.27 -10.10
N LYS A 44 1.80 0.33 -10.27
CA LYS A 44 1.46 -1.05 -10.59
C LYS A 44 0.71 -1.71 -9.43
N ILE A 45 1.15 -1.48 -8.21
CA ILE A 45 0.48 -2.00 -7.01
C ILE A 45 -0.95 -1.50 -6.96
N GLU A 46 -1.16 -0.20 -7.08
CA GLU A 46 -2.49 0.39 -6.95
C GLU A 46 -3.41 0.01 -8.10
N ALA A 47 -2.87 -0.19 -9.29
CA ALA A 47 -3.67 -0.55 -10.46
C ALA A 47 -4.08 -2.02 -10.47
N ALA A 48 -3.14 -2.90 -10.11
CA ALA A 48 -3.37 -4.34 -10.22
C ALA A 48 -4.23 -4.90 -9.10
N GLY A 49 -4.13 -4.34 -7.90
CA GLY A 49 -4.88 -4.84 -6.76
C GLY A 49 -4.48 -6.23 -6.30
N CYS A 50 -3.49 -6.83 -6.94
CA CYS A 50 -3.13 -8.23 -6.68
C CYS A 50 -1.67 -8.49 -7.10
N ASP A 51 -0.76 -7.65 -6.65
CA ASP A 51 0.63 -7.76 -7.04
C ASP A 51 1.44 -8.48 -5.95
N LYS A 52 1.90 -9.68 -6.28
CA LYS A 52 2.66 -10.49 -5.35
C LYS A 52 4.08 -9.99 -5.12
N SER A 53 4.50 -8.96 -5.83
CA SER A 53 5.83 -8.39 -5.65
C SER A 53 5.90 -7.34 -4.53
N LEU A 54 4.79 -7.08 -3.85
CA LEU A 54 4.76 -6.13 -2.74
C LEU A 54 5.58 -6.67 -1.57
N SER A 55 6.70 -6.02 -1.28
CA SER A 55 7.58 -6.45 -0.20
C SER A 55 7.15 -5.85 1.12
N ILE A 56 7.48 -6.54 2.20
CA ILE A 56 7.22 -6.04 3.55
C ILE A 56 8.00 -4.74 3.80
N SER A 57 9.21 -4.66 3.27
CA SER A 57 10.02 -3.46 3.40
C SER A 57 9.35 -2.25 2.75
N ALA A 58 8.84 -2.41 1.52
CA ALA A 58 8.13 -1.33 0.84
C ALA A 58 6.88 -0.93 1.62
N LEU A 59 6.14 -1.93 2.13
CA LEU A 59 4.95 -1.67 2.91
C LEU A 59 5.26 -0.86 4.16
N ASN A 60 6.35 -1.19 4.83
CA ASN A 60 6.79 -0.45 6.01
C ASN A 60 7.19 0.99 5.68
N GLN A 61 7.88 1.19 4.56
CA GLN A 61 8.26 2.53 4.12
C GLN A 61 7.02 3.37 3.82
N ILE A 62 6.04 2.79 3.18
CA ILE A 62 4.78 3.47 2.89
C ILE A 62 4.05 3.84 4.18
N ALA A 63 3.99 2.91 5.14
CA ALA A 63 3.34 3.17 6.42
C ALA A 63 4.01 4.33 7.15
N ASN A 64 5.34 4.39 7.13
CA ASN A 64 6.08 5.45 7.79
C ASN A 64 5.77 6.82 7.17
N VAL A 65 5.70 6.89 5.85
CA VAL A 65 5.37 8.14 5.16
C VAL A 65 3.96 8.59 5.51
N LEU A 66 3.03 7.66 5.54
CA LEU A 66 1.63 7.97 5.81
C LEU A 66 1.33 8.17 7.29
N GLY A 67 2.30 7.88 8.16
CA GLY A 67 2.12 8.07 9.60
C GLY A 67 1.14 7.11 10.22
N VAL A 68 1.03 5.89 9.66
CA VAL A 68 0.14 4.86 10.19
C VAL A 68 0.94 3.63 10.58
N GLU A 69 0.37 2.83 11.47
CA GLU A 69 0.95 1.53 11.80
C GLU A 69 0.81 0.61 10.60
N ILE A 70 1.81 -0.22 10.36
CA ILE A 70 1.76 -1.15 9.23
C ILE A 70 0.54 -2.08 9.33
N SER A 71 0.10 -2.39 10.55
CA SER A 71 -1.06 -3.24 10.77
C SER A 71 -2.35 -2.65 10.22
N GLU A 72 -2.41 -1.32 10.04
CA GLU A 72 -3.58 -0.67 9.47
C GLU A 72 -3.87 -1.13 8.05
N PHE A 73 -2.82 -1.50 7.31
CA PHE A 73 -3.00 -1.95 5.94
C PHE A 73 -3.67 -3.32 5.83
N PHE A 74 -3.70 -4.07 6.92
CA PHE A 74 -4.30 -5.40 6.93
C PHE A 74 -5.75 -5.41 7.40
N LYS A 75 -6.30 -4.27 7.78
CA LYS A 75 -7.67 -4.20 8.28
C LYS A 75 -8.66 -4.16 7.12
N GLU A 76 -9.66 -5.03 7.20
CA GLU A 76 -10.74 -5.00 6.24
C GLU A 76 -11.63 -3.80 6.50
N VAL A 77 -12.17 -3.23 5.44
CA VAL A 77 -13.01 -2.03 5.54
C VAL A 77 -14.47 -2.41 5.51
#